data_37afdede5a4b0206c31cce61517c6bc1
#
_entry.id   37afdede5a4b0206c31cce61517c6bc1
#
_cell.length_a   1.000
_cell.length_b   1.000
_cell.length_c   1.000
_cell.angle_alpha   90.00
_cell.angle_beta   90.00
_cell.angle_gamma   90.00
#
_symmetry.space_group_name_H-M   'P 1'
#
loop_
_entity.id
_entity.type
_entity.pdbx_description
1 polymer ?
#
loop_
_entity_poly.entity_id
_entity_poly.type
_entity_poly.pdbx_seq_one_letter_code
_entity_poly.pdbx_strand_id
1 'polypeptide(L)'
;MAKRSQLPLTALRAFEAFARLGKMSLAADELCVTHGAVSRQVRSLEALCGVKLTQGPRNALKLTDAGTRMAGSLGRTFDELEETFREVRAAADRELHEIGRAHV
;
A
#
# COMPACT_ATOMS: atom_id res chain seq x y z
N MET A 1 16.53 3.86 13.25
CA MET A 1 16.04 3.44 11.93
C MET A 1 15.15 2.21 12.06
N ALA A 2 14.04 2.20 11.34
CA ALA A 2 13.14 1.05 11.35
C ALA A 2 13.78 -0.13 10.63
N LYS A 3 13.74 -1.31 11.26
CA LYS A 3 14.14 -2.57 10.63
C LYS A 3 12.96 -3.10 9.80
N ARG A 4 13.23 -4.03 8.88
CA ARG A 4 12.17 -4.63 8.05
C ARG A 4 11.03 -5.21 8.89
N SER A 5 11.35 -5.86 10.01
CA SER A 5 10.34 -6.43 10.91
C SER A 5 9.50 -5.37 11.61
N GLN A 6 9.92 -4.11 11.58
CA GLN A 6 9.25 -2.99 12.24
C GLN A 6 8.53 -2.08 11.25
N LEU A 7 8.56 -2.40 9.94
CA LEU A 7 7.84 -1.61 8.95
C LEU A 7 6.33 -1.78 9.15
N PRO A 8 5.59 -0.67 9.29
CA PRO A 8 4.14 -0.73 9.55
C PRO A 8 3.38 -0.96 8.25
N LEU A 9 3.36 -2.19 7.76
CA LEU A 9 2.81 -2.52 6.44
C LEU A 9 1.34 -2.14 6.27
N THR A 10 0.53 -2.33 7.31
CA THR A 10 -0.89 -1.96 7.25
C THR A 10 -1.06 -0.45 7.09
N ALA A 11 -0.29 0.34 7.84
CA ALA A 11 -0.33 1.79 7.74
C ALA A 11 0.21 2.27 6.39
N LEU A 12 1.27 1.64 5.90
CA LEU A 12 1.85 1.97 4.59
C LEU A 12 0.87 1.68 3.45
N ARG A 13 0.16 0.56 3.52
CA ARG A 13 -0.89 0.22 2.54
C ARG A 13 -2.02 1.25 2.55
N ALA A 14 -2.46 1.64 3.74
CA ALA A 14 -3.53 2.63 3.89
C ALA A 14 -3.11 3.98 3.30
N PHE A 15 -1.89 4.41 3.60
CA PHE A 15 -1.38 5.68 3.10
C PHE A 15 -1.19 5.66 1.58
N GLU A 16 -0.65 4.57 1.03
CA GLU A 16 -0.47 4.43 -0.43
C GLU A 16 -1.82 4.51 -1.15
N ALA A 17 -2.83 3.82 -0.66
CA ALA A 17 -4.16 3.85 -1.25
C ALA A 17 -4.76 5.26 -1.21
N PHE A 18 -4.63 5.95 -0.07
CA PHE A 18 -5.08 7.33 0.04
C PHE A 18 -4.34 8.25 -0.94
N ALA A 19 -3.02 8.14 -1.01
CA ALA A 19 -2.22 8.99 -1.88
C ALA A 19 -2.56 8.80 -3.35
N ARG A 20 -2.76 7.55 -3.76
CA ARG A 20 -3.08 7.20 -5.14
C ARG A 20 -4.50 7.59 -5.54
N LEU A 21 -5.44 7.39 -4.66
CA LEU A 21 -6.87 7.62 -4.94
C LEU A 21 -7.34 9.03 -4.59
N GLY A 22 -6.62 9.73 -3.74
CA GLY A 22 -6.89 11.13 -3.40
C GLY A 22 -7.92 11.36 -2.31
N LYS A 23 -8.62 10.32 -1.86
CA LYS A 23 -9.65 10.43 -0.81
C LYS A 23 -9.57 9.25 0.14
N MET A 24 -9.78 9.54 1.43
CA MET A 24 -9.83 8.49 2.47
C MET A 24 -10.96 7.49 2.22
N SER A 25 -12.11 7.98 1.75
CA SER A 25 -13.27 7.12 1.46
C SER A 25 -12.96 6.11 0.35
N LEU A 26 -12.25 6.54 -0.69
CA LEU A 26 -11.87 5.65 -1.79
C LEU A 26 -10.83 4.61 -1.33
N ALA A 27 -9.90 5.03 -0.49
CA ALA A 27 -8.93 4.11 0.10
C ALA A 27 -9.62 3.07 0.98
N ALA A 28 -10.60 3.49 1.79
CA ALA A 28 -11.39 2.60 2.63
C ALA A 28 -12.13 1.55 1.79
N ASP A 29 -12.74 1.98 0.69
CA ASP A 29 -13.44 1.07 -0.23
C ASP A 29 -12.48 0.04 -0.83
N GLU A 30 -11.33 0.48 -1.31
CA GLU A 30 -10.33 -0.43 -1.90
C GLU A 30 -9.83 -1.46 -0.88
N LEU A 31 -9.60 -1.04 0.35
CA LEU A 31 -9.04 -1.89 1.40
C LEU A 31 -10.10 -2.67 2.16
N CYS A 32 -11.38 -2.46 1.84
CA CYS A 32 -12.52 -3.11 2.51
C CYS A 32 -12.53 -2.87 4.02
N VAL A 33 -12.26 -1.63 4.42
CA VAL A 33 -12.27 -1.19 5.82
C VAL A 33 -13.08 0.09 5.96
N THR A 34 -13.24 0.57 7.20
CA THR A 34 -13.96 1.82 7.43
C THR A 34 -13.08 3.03 7.14
N HIS A 35 -13.71 4.17 6.85
CA HIS A 35 -13.02 5.44 6.68
C HIS A 35 -12.17 5.78 7.91
N GLY A 36 -12.72 5.58 9.11
CA GLY A 36 -12.01 5.82 10.36
C GLY A 36 -10.78 4.95 10.52
N ALA A 37 -10.83 3.70 10.03
CA ALA A 37 -9.69 2.81 10.08
C ALA A 37 -8.53 3.32 9.22
N VAL A 38 -8.82 3.76 7.99
CA VAL A 38 -7.79 4.36 7.12
C VAL A 38 -7.19 5.60 7.76
N SER A 39 -8.05 6.48 8.27
CA SER A 39 -7.62 7.72 8.91
C SER A 39 -6.69 7.46 10.09
N ARG A 40 -7.04 6.47 10.93
CA ARG A 40 -6.20 6.07 12.07
C ARG A 40 -4.86 5.53 11.62
N GLN A 41 -4.85 4.70 10.57
CA GLN A 41 -3.60 4.14 10.04
C GLN A 41 -2.68 5.23 9.49
N VAL A 42 -3.23 6.21 8.78
CA VAL A 42 -2.44 7.33 8.26
C VAL A 42 -1.84 8.14 9.42
N ARG A 43 -2.64 8.44 10.45
CA ARG A 43 -2.14 9.16 11.63
C ARG A 43 -1.06 8.35 12.37
N SER A 44 -1.24 7.04 12.47
CA SER A 44 -0.25 6.16 13.08
C SER A 44 1.07 6.22 12.31
N LEU A 45 1.01 6.21 10.99
CA LEU A 45 2.20 6.33 10.14
C LEU A 45 2.89 7.68 10.35
N GLU A 46 2.13 8.76 10.42
CA GLU A 46 2.68 10.09 10.72
C GLU A 46 3.40 10.12 12.05
N ALA A 47 2.80 9.50 13.07
CA ALA A 47 3.42 9.43 14.40
C ALA A 47 4.73 8.65 14.37
N LEU A 48 4.79 7.55 13.63
CA LEU A 48 6.00 6.76 13.50
C LEU A 48 7.10 7.50 12.73
N CYS A 49 6.73 8.26 11.71
CA CYS A 49 7.66 9.05 10.92
C CYS A 49 8.12 10.32 11.64
N GLY A 50 7.34 10.78 12.62
CA GLY A 50 7.62 12.04 13.32
C GLY A 50 7.38 13.27 12.47
N VAL A 51 6.59 13.15 11.39
CA VAL A 51 6.31 14.26 10.48
C VAL A 51 4.93 14.07 9.87
N LYS A 52 4.27 15.17 9.53
CA LYS A 52 2.99 15.12 8.84
C LYS A 52 3.18 14.70 7.38
N LEU A 53 2.37 13.77 6.94
CA LEU A 53 2.33 13.31 5.55
C LEU A 53 1.13 13.89 4.80
N THR A 54 0.16 14.42 5.54
CA THR A 54 -1.05 15.04 4.99
C THR A 54 -1.22 16.43 5.57
N GLN A 55 -1.90 17.30 4.82
CA GLN A 55 -2.18 18.68 5.26
C GLN A 55 -3.50 19.15 4.67
N GLY A 56 -4.04 20.19 5.26
CA GLY A 56 -5.29 20.80 4.82
C GLY A 56 -6.50 20.29 5.57
N PRO A 57 -7.69 20.79 5.24
CA PRO A 57 -8.91 20.43 5.92
C PRO A 57 -9.32 18.99 5.62
N ARG A 58 -10.10 18.41 6.54
CA ARG A 58 -10.51 17.00 6.50
C ARG A 58 -11.13 16.58 5.18
N ASN A 59 -11.89 17.48 4.56
CA ASN A 59 -12.57 17.20 3.29
C ASN A 59 -11.75 17.54 2.05
N ALA A 60 -10.52 18.02 2.23
CA ALA A 60 -9.64 18.40 1.13
C ALA A 60 -8.18 18.17 1.52
N LEU A 61 -7.87 16.99 2.08
CA LEU A 61 -6.52 16.63 2.47
C LEU A 61 -5.62 16.50 1.25
N LYS A 62 -4.42 17.03 1.37
CA LYS A 62 -3.37 16.94 0.35
C LYS A 62 -2.12 16.36 1.01
N LEU A 63 -1.19 15.91 0.18
CA LEU A 63 0.09 15.42 0.67
C LEU A 63 1.02 16.58 1.00
N THR A 64 1.80 16.42 2.06
CA THR A 64 2.96 17.28 2.32
C THR A 64 4.10 16.85 1.41
N ASP A 65 5.22 17.57 1.43
CA ASP A 65 6.43 17.16 0.70
C ASP A 65 6.90 15.78 1.18
N ALA A 66 6.88 15.56 2.50
CA ALA A 66 7.22 14.24 3.06
C ALA A 66 6.25 13.17 2.60
N GLY A 67 4.94 13.49 2.56
CA GLY A 67 3.91 12.59 2.06
C GLY A 67 4.10 12.23 0.59
N THR A 68 4.46 13.21 -0.22
CA THR A 68 4.73 12.99 -1.65
C THR A 68 5.91 12.04 -1.85
N ARG A 69 6.97 12.22 -1.08
CA ARG A 69 8.14 11.34 -1.13
C ARG A 69 7.78 9.91 -0.72
N MET A 70 7.05 9.79 0.39
CA MET A 70 6.61 8.47 0.88
C MET A 70 5.71 7.79 -0.16
N ALA A 71 4.74 8.52 -0.69
CA ALA A 71 3.80 7.98 -1.68
C ALA A 71 4.52 7.52 -2.95
N GLY A 72 5.50 8.28 -3.43
CA GLY A 72 6.27 7.91 -4.60
C GLY A 72 7.04 6.62 -4.42
N SER A 73 7.69 6.46 -3.27
CA SER A 73 8.43 5.25 -2.93
C SER A 73 7.49 4.06 -2.80
N LEU A 74 6.37 4.22 -2.11
CA LEU A 74 5.39 3.16 -1.92
C LEU A 74 4.77 2.71 -3.24
N GLY A 75 4.45 3.66 -4.12
CA GLY A 75 3.89 3.34 -5.44
C GLY A 75 4.83 2.44 -6.23
N ARG A 76 6.11 2.82 -6.33
CA ARG A 76 7.11 2.02 -7.03
C ARG A 76 7.30 0.64 -6.40
N THR A 77 7.36 0.60 -5.07
CA THR A 77 7.60 -0.63 -4.33
C THR A 77 6.43 -1.61 -4.48
N PHE A 78 5.21 -1.11 -4.35
CA PHE A 78 4.02 -1.96 -4.47
C PHE A 78 3.79 -2.40 -5.92
N ASP A 79 4.07 -1.55 -6.91
CA ASP A 79 3.98 -1.91 -8.32
C ASP A 79 4.96 -3.05 -8.64
N GLU A 80 6.19 -2.92 -8.17
CA GLU A 80 7.20 -3.96 -8.35
C GLU A 80 6.78 -5.27 -7.68
N LEU A 81 6.23 -5.17 -6.48
CA LEU A 81 5.77 -6.33 -5.73
C LEU A 81 4.61 -7.03 -6.43
N GLU A 82 3.64 -6.25 -6.94
CA GLU A 82 2.52 -6.78 -7.71
C GLU A 82 2.98 -7.52 -8.97
N GLU A 83 3.94 -6.95 -9.68
CA GLU A 83 4.50 -7.56 -10.88
C GLU A 83 5.19 -8.87 -10.56
N THR A 84 6.03 -8.89 -9.51
CA THR A 84 6.70 -10.10 -9.06
C THR A 84 5.70 -11.17 -8.65
N PHE A 85 4.64 -10.77 -7.97
CA PHE A 85 3.59 -11.68 -7.53
C PHE A 85 2.92 -12.34 -8.75
N ARG A 86 2.61 -11.56 -9.78
CA ARG A 86 2.02 -12.09 -11.02
C ARG A 86 2.97 -13.06 -11.72
N GLU A 87 4.25 -12.72 -11.79
CA GLU A 87 5.27 -13.58 -12.42
C GLU A 87 5.40 -14.91 -11.69
N VAL A 88 5.46 -14.87 -10.37
CA VAL A 88 5.57 -16.08 -9.54
C VAL A 88 4.34 -16.95 -9.70
N ARG A 89 3.15 -16.37 -9.69
CA ARG A 89 1.89 -17.11 -9.91
C ARG A 89 1.85 -17.74 -11.31
N ALA A 90 2.25 -17.00 -12.32
CA ALA A 90 2.30 -17.49 -13.69
C ALA A 90 3.27 -18.68 -13.83
N ALA A 91 4.41 -18.61 -13.16
CA ALA A 91 5.37 -19.72 -13.15
C ALA A 91 4.80 -20.94 -12.45
N ALA A 92 4.10 -20.77 -11.33
CA ALA A 92 3.45 -21.85 -10.61
C ALA A 92 2.36 -22.52 -11.45
N ASP A 93 1.56 -21.71 -12.14
CA ASP A 93 0.51 -22.22 -13.03
C ASP A 93 1.11 -23.05 -14.19
N ARG A 94 2.23 -22.60 -14.75
CA ARG A 94 2.92 -23.37 -15.80
C ARG A 94 3.45 -24.69 -15.28
N GLU A 95 4.03 -24.72 -14.08
CA GLU A 95 4.50 -25.96 -13.45
C GLU A 95 3.37 -26.95 -13.24
N LEU A 96 2.23 -26.49 -12.74
CA LEU A 96 1.06 -27.34 -12.54
C LEU A 96 0.56 -27.90 -13.88
N HIS A 97 0.62 -27.11 -14.93
CA HIS A 97 0.20 -27.54 -16.27
C HIS A 97 1.13 -28.63 -16.82
N GLU A 98 2.44 -28.48 -16.61
CA GLU A 98 3.43 -29.46 -17.03
C GLU A 98 3.28 -30.78 -16.27
N ILE A 99 3.07 -30.71 -14.96
CA ILE A 99 2.83 -31.88 -14.12
C ILE A 99 1.57 -32.61 -14.58
N GLY A 100 0.51 -31.89 -14.87
CA GLY A 100 -0.73 -32.46 -15.39
C GLY A 100 -0.52 -33.19 -16.70
N ARG A 101 0.30 -32.66 -17.60
CA ARG A 101 0.64 -33.32 -18.87
C ARG A 101 1.45 -34.60 -18.66
N ALA A 102 2.34 -34.59 -17.67
CA ALA A 102 3.19 -35.72 -17.39
C ALA A 102 2.42 -36.94 -16.87
N HIS A 103 1.24 -36.71 -16.31
CA HIS A 103 0.38 -37.78 -15.77
C HIS A 103 -0.64 -38.34 -16.79
N VAL A 104 -0.66 -37.80 -17.97
CA VAL A 104 -1.49 -38.30 -19.03
C VAL A 104 -0.74 -39.38 -19.89
#